data_6151fb6cdfef6681da98e2a5843a73a8
#
_entry.id   6151fb6cdfef6681da98e2a5843a73a8
#
_cell.length_a   1.000
_cell.length_b   1.000
_cell.length_c   1.000
_cell.angle_alpha   90.00
_cell.angle_beta   90.00
_cell.angle_gamma   90.00
#
_symmetry.space_group_name_H-M   'P 1'
#
loop_
_entity.id
_entity.type
_entity.pdbx_description
1 polymer ?
#
loop_
_entity_poly.entity_id
_entity_poly.type
_entity_poly.pdbx_seq_one_letter_code
_entity_poly.pdbx_strand_id
1 'polypeptide(L)'
;MPIFVSILVVTIIFVILLDWFIARMYRNPKKSHQTTPAEYNIAYEEVRLPLSKRSQLYGWWISASPNAPTIILVHGWGRNLSRMLQYIVHLYPLGYNLLAFDARNHGSSS
;
A
#
# COMPACT_ATOMS: atom_id res chain seq x y z
N MET A 1 21.66 -3.28 45.61
CA MET A 1 20.26 -3.14 45.18
C MET A 1 19.51 -4.41 45.50
N PRO A 2 18.33 -4.31 46.08
CA PRO A 2 17.53 -5.52 46.36
C PRO A 2 17.25 -6.29 45.08
N ILE A 3 17.22 -7.63 45.20
CA ILE A 3 17.00 -8.51 44.04
C ILE A 3 15.64 -8.25 43.37
N PHE A 4 14.61 -7.87 44.16
CA PHE A 4 13.30 -7.53 43.63
C PHE A 4 13.32 -6.33 42.71
N VAL A 5 14.10 -5.30 43.05
CA VAL A 5 14.25 -4.09 42.24
C VAL A 5 14.98 -4.45 40.92
N SER A 6 16.01 -5.29 41.03
CA SER A 6 16.75 -5.73 39.84
C SER A 6 15.87 -6.53 38.87
N ILE A 7 15.06 -7.45 39.38
CA ILE A 7 14.12 -8.23 38.56
C ILE A 7 13.10 -7.31 37.94
N LEU A 8 12.55 -6.35 38.67
CA LEU A 8 11.57 -5.39 38.16
C LEU A 8 12.16 -4.55 37.02
N VAL A 9 13.36 -4.02 37.19
CA VAL A 9 14.02 -3.20 36.17
C VAL A 9 14.29 -4.02 34.90
N VAL A 10 14.79 -5.25 35.03
CA VAL A 10 15.04 -6.12 33.88
C VAL A 10 13.76 -6.45 33.14
N THR A 11 12.69 -6.72 33.88
CA THR A 11 11.38 -7.03 33.29
C THR A 11 10.83 -5.84 32.51
N ILE A 12 10.94 -4.62 33.06
CA ILE A 12 10.46 -3.39 32.39
C ILE A 12 11.27 -3.17 31.09
N ILE A 13 12.58 -3.31 31.15
CA ILE A 13 13.44 -3.15 29.98
C ILE A 13 13.06 -4.18 28.90
N PHE A 14 12.86 -5.42 29.28
CA PHE A 14 12.47 -6.49 28.37
C PHE A 14 11.14 -6.19 27.68
N VAL A 15 10.14 -5.75 28.42
CA VAL A 15 8.82 -5.40 27.88
C VAL A 15 8.94 -4.23 26.89
N ILE A 16 9.71 -3.20 27.21
CA ILE A 16 9.91 -2.05 26.34
C ILE A 16 10.60 -2.47 25.05
N LEU A 17 11.64 -3.29 25.13
CA LEU A 17 12.37 -3.77 23.96
C LEU A 17 11.51 -4.68 23.09
N LEU A 18 10.71 -5.53 23.71
CA LEU A 18 9.80 -6.43 23.00
C LEU A 18 8.74 -5.64 22.25
N ASP A 19 8.13 -4.65 22.90
CA ASP A 19 7.12 -3.78 22.30
C ASP A 19 7.70 -3.01 21.11
N TRP A 20 8.90 -2.44 21.27
CA TRP A 20 9.59 -1.75 20.18
C TRP A 20 9.89 -2.68 19.01
N PHE A 21 10.35 -3.91 19.29
CA PHE A 21 10.67 -4.90 18.28
C PHE A 21 9.41 -5.31 17.50
N ILE A 22 8.31 -5.56 18.20
CA ILE A 22 7.04 -5.93 17.56
C ILE A 22 6.56 -4.78 16.67
N ALA A 23 6.57 -3.55 17.17
CA ALA A 23 6.17 -2.38 16.40
C ALA A 23 7.01 -2.23 15.12
N ARG A 24 8.31 -2.49 15.22
CA ARG A 24 9.19 -2.43 14.06
C ARG A 24 8.93 -3.54 13.05
N MET A 25 8.66 -4.77 13.55
CA MET A 25 8.33 -5.90 12.69
C MET A 25 7.09 -5.68 11.86
N TYR A 26 6.06 -5.07 12.46
CA TYR A 26 4.79 -4.83 11.80
C TYR A 26 4.69 -3.48 11.11
N ARG A 27 5.76 -2.69 11.12
CA ARG A 27 5.79 -1.44 10.37
C ARG A 27 5.78 -1.77 8.88
N ASN A 28 4.81 -1.21 8.17
CA ASN A 28 4.75 -1.38 6.73
C ASN A 28 5.82 -0.51 6.04
N PRO A 29 6.79 -1.12 5.35
CA PRO A 29 7.74 -0.33 4.57
C PRO A 29 7.03 0.22 3.33
N LYS A 30 6.99 1.54 3.17
CA LYS A 30 6.48 2.16 1.96
C LYS A 30 7.48 1.94 0.83
N LYS A 31 7.04 1.27 -0.23
CA LYS A 31 7.85 1.05 -1.42
C LYS A 31 7.39 2.00 -2.51
N SER A 32 8.34 2.72 -3.12
CA SER A 32 8.05 3.57 -4.26
C SER A 32 7.68 2.73 -5.48
N HIS A 33 6.92 3.34 -6.40
CA HIS A 33 6.54 2.69 -7.64
C HIS A 33 7.75 2.52 -8.54
N GLN A 34 8.00 1.29 -8.96
CA GLN A 34 9.12 0.97 -9.85
C GLN A 34 8.73 1.11 -11.31
N THR A 35 7.46 0.83 -11.63
CA THR A 35 6.92 0.86 -12.98
C THR A 35 5.53 1.46 -12.98
N THR A 36 5.08 1.93 -14.15
CA THR A 36 3.75 2.50 -14.36
C THR A 36 3.11 1.88 -15.60
N PRO A 37 1.79 2.05 -15.80
CA PRO A 37 1.14 1.56 -17.02
C PRO A 37 1.72 2.15 -18.31
N ALA A 38 2.33 3.32 -18.25
CA ALA A 38 2.92 3.97 -19.44
C ALA A 38 4.02 3.11 -20.06
N GLU A 39 4.71 2.29 -19.29
CA GLU A 39 5.74 1.39 -19.79
C GLU A 39 5.19 0.31 -20.72
N TYR A 40 3.89 0.05 -20.64
CA TYR A 40 3.18 -0.92 -21.48
C TYR A 40 2.29 -0.23 -22.51
N ASN A 41 2.52 1.07 -22.76
CA ASN A 41 1.74 1.89 -23.69
C ASN A 41 0.25 1.98 -23.30
N ILE A 42 -0.05 1.93 -22.01
CA ILE A 42 -1.40 2.06 -21.47
C ILE A 42 -1.53 3.47 -20.89
N ALA A 43 -2.47 4.25 -21.43
CA ALA A 43 -2.78 5.57 -20.88
C ALA A 43 -3.48 5.44 -19.55
N TYR A 44 -3.09 6.25 -18.58
CA TYR A 44 -3.69 6.25 -17.25
C TYR A 44 -3.71 7.65 -16.66
N GLU A 45 -4.57 7.84 -15.66
CA GLU A 45 -4.63 9.06 -14.88
C GLU A 45 -4.26 8.76 -13.44
N GLU A 46 -3.45 9.62 -12.85
CA GLU A 46 -3.19 9.56 -11.42
C GLU A 46 -4.40 10.15 -10.70
N VAL A 47 -4.93 9.41 -9.74
CA VAL A 47 -6.08 9.84 -8.96
C VAL A 47 -5.73 9.81 -7.48
N ARG A 48 -6.34 10.71 -6.73
CA ARG A 48 -6.19 10.79 -5.29
C ARG A 48 -7.56 10.78 -4.66
N LEU A 49 -7.80 9.76 -3.82
CA LEU A 49 -9.09 9.55 -3.17
C LEU A 49 -8.97 9.99 -1.71
N PRO A 50 -9.64 11.05 -1.30
CA PRO A 50 -9.55 11.52 0.08
C PRO A 50 -10.22 10.52 1.03
N LEU A 51 -9.52 10.14 2.10
CA LEU A 51 -10.06 9.31 3.18
C LEU A 51 -10.45 10.16 4.38
N SER A 52 -9.65 11.21 4.65
CA SER A 52 -9.86 12.13 5.75
C SER A 52 -9.16 13.45 5.41
N LYS A 53 -9.18 14.41 6.35
CA LYS A 53 -8.51 15.69 6.13
C LYS A 53 -7.00 15.57 5.85
N ARG A 54 -6.36 14.50 6.33
CA ARG A 54 -4.91 14.33 6.25
C ARG A 54 -4.47 13.07 5.50
N SER A 55 -5.43 12.27 5.04
CA SER A 55 -5.14 11.00 4.39
C SER A 55 -5.82 10.90 3.05
N GLN A 56 -5.12 10.36 2.08
CA GLN A 56 -5.67 10.09 0.75
C GLN A 56 -5.04 8.84 0.16
N LEU A 57 -5.81 8.14 -0.64
CA LEU A 57 -5.33 7.02 -1.43
C LEU A 57 -4.83 7.54 -2.77
N TYR A 58 -3.69 7.03 -3.21
CA TYR A 58 -3.15 7.27 -4.53
C TYR A 58 -3.50 6.09 -5.44
N GLY A 59 -3.93 6.36 -6.65
CA GLY A 59 -4.31 5.31 -7.57
C GLY A 59 -4.11 5.67 -9.02
N TRP A 60 -4.34 4.68 -9.88
CA TRP A 60 -4.36 4.81 -11.32
C TRP A 60 -5.76 4.51 -11.84
N TRP A 61 -6.29 5.42 -12.65
CA TRP A 61 -7.52 5.22 -13.39
C TRP A 61 -7.19 4.97 -14.84
N ILE A 62 -7.68 3.85 -15.37
CA ILE A 62 -7.47 3.45 -16.75
C ILE A 62 -8.84 3.30 -17.39
N SER A 63 -9.17 4.20 -18.32
CA SER A 63 -10.47 4.22 -18.98
C SER A 63 -10.40 3.47 -20.29
N ALA A 64 -11.30 2.52 -20.49
CA ALA A 64 -11.48 1.83 -21.77
C ALA A 64 -12.70 2.37 -22.51
N SER A 65 -13.85 2.46 -21.82
CA SER A 65 -15.10 2.92 -22.40
C SER A 65 -16.03 3.42 -21.29
N PRO A 66 -16.87 4.47 -21.56
CA PRO A 66 -17.82 4.96 -20.56
C PRO A 66 -18.79 3.90 -20.07
N ASN A 67 -19.13 2.93 -20.92
CA ASN A 67 -20.12 1.90 -20.62
C ASN A 67 -19.50 0.57 -20.18
N ALA A 68 -18.18 0.49 -20.10
CA ALA A 68 -17.51 -0.75 -19.69
C ALA A 68 -17.60 -0.94 -18.17
N PRO A 69 -17.67 -2.20 -17.71
CA PRO A 69 -17.54 -2.48 -16.27
C PRO A 69 -16.19 -2.03 -15.73
N THR A 70 -16.16 -1.65 -14.47
CA THR A 70 -14.93 -1.24 -13.78
C THR A 70 -14.46 -2.36 -12.85
N ILE A 71 -13.20 -2.72 -12.98
CA ILE A 71 -12.55 -3.67 -12.07
C ILE A 71 -11.65 -2.89 -11.13
N ILE A 72 -11.79 -3.13 -9.84
CA ILE A 72 -10.96 -2.51 -8.81
C ILE A 72 -9.88 -3.50 -8.42
N LEU A 73 -8.62 -3.06 -8.48
CA LEU A 73 -7.46 -3.87 -8.16
C LEU A 73 -6.79 -3.37 -6.89
N VAL A 74 -6.56 -4.29 -5.95
CA VAL A 74 -5.93 -3.99 -4.66
C VAL A 74 -4.72 -4.90 -4.48
N HIS A 75 -3.57 -4.30 -4.14
CA HIS A 75 -2.35 -5.07 -3.92
C HIS A 75 -2.29 -5.65 -2.51
N GLY A 76 -1.36 -6.60 -2.31
CA GLY A 76 -1.12 -7.20 -0.99
C GLY A 76 -0.32 -6.28 -0.06
N TRP A 77 -0.32 -6.61 1.22
CA TRP A 77 0.43 -5.88 2.24
C TRP A 77 1.92 -5.79 1.89
N GLY A 78 2.51 -4.63 2.13
CA GLY A 78 3.93 -4.41 1.87
C GLY A 78 4.28 -4.23 0.39
N ARG A 79 3.29 -4.17 -0.48
CA ARG A 79 3.46 -3.97 -1.92
C ARG A 79 2.94 -2.60 -2.33
N ASN A 80 2.90 -2.32 -3.61
CA ASN A 80 2.30 -1.11 -4.14
C ASN A 80 1.65 -1.39 -5.50
N LEU A 81 1.16 -0.35 -6.15
CA LEU A 81 0.44 -0.46 -7.42
C LEU A 81 1.22 -1.16 -8.52
N SER A 82 2.55 -1.10 -8.51
CA SER A 82 3.35 -1.74 -9.56
C SER A 82 3.11 -3.25 -9.64
N ARG A 83 2.68 -3.86 -8.54
CA ARG A 83 2.32 -5.29 -8.52
C ARG A 83 1.05 -5.58 -9.31
N MET A 84 0.20 -4.58 -9.50
CA MET A 84 -1.05 -4.76 -10.23
C MET A 84 -0.86 -4.70 -11.74
N LEU A 85 0.31 -4.25 -12.23
CA LEU A 85 0.56 -4.15 -13.65
C LEU A 85 0.41 -5.47 -14.38
N GLN A 86 0.79 -6.58 -13.76
CA GLN A 86 0.61 -7.90 -14.37
C GLN A 86 -0.85 -8.22 -14.66
N TYR A 87 -1.77 -7.72 -13.84
CA TYR A 87 -3.21 -7.87 -14.07
C TYR A 87 -3.73 -6.83 -15.04
N ILE A 88 -3.27 -5.60 -14.94
CA ILE A 88 -3.66 -4.49 -15.82
C ILE A 88 -3.35 -4.83 -17.27
N VAL A 89 -2.16 -5.35 -17.55
CA VAL A 89 -1.71 -5.71 -18.90
C VAL A 89 -2.61 -6.76 -19.52
N HIS A 90 -3.14 -7.69 -18.73
CA HIS A 90 -4.03 -8.72 -19.21
C HIS A 90 -5.49 -8.27 -19.30
N LEU A 91 -5.93 -7.40 -18.40
CA LEU A 91 -7.33 -6.97 -18.34
C LEU A 91 -7.65 -5.82 -19.30
N TYR A 92 -6.69 -4.94 -19.54
CA TYR A 92 -6.89 -3.75 -20.38
C TYR A 92 -7.36 -4.13 -21.80
N PRO A 93 -6.73 -5.09 -22.50
CA PRO A 93 -7.17 -5.46 -23.85
C PRO A 93 -8.59 -6.05 -23.90
N LEU A 94 -9.12 -6.50 -22.75
CA LEU A 94 -10.46 -7.05 -22.68
C LEU A 94 -11.55 -5.97 -22.63
N GLY A 95 -11.16 -4.68 -22.54
CA GLY A 95 -12.09 -3.57 -22.61
C GLY A 95 -12.66 -3.11 -21.27
N TYR A 96 -12.10 -3.54 -20.15
CA TYR A 96 -12.53 -3.10 -18.82
C TYR A 96 -11.93 -1.75 -18.46
N ASN A 97 -12.71 -0.96 -17.73
CA ASN A 97 -12.13 0.17 -16.99
C ASN A 97 -11.46 -0.37 -15.73
N LEU A 98 -10.31 0.17 -15.37
CA LEU A 98 -9.53 -0.34 -14.26
C LEU A 98 -9.23 0.78 -13.27
N LEU A 99 -9.45 0.52 -11.99
CA LEU A 99 -9.04 1.39 -10.90
C LEU A 99 -8.12 0.58 -9.99
N ALA A 100 -6.85 0.95 -9.95
CA ALA A 100 -5.88 0.33 -9.07
C ALA A 100 -5.35 1.39 -8.11
N PHE A 101 -5.23 1.08 -6.83
CA PHE A 101 -4.77 2.06 -5.86
C PHE A 101 -3.82 1.44 -4.85
N ASP A 102 -2.93 2.27 -4.30
CA ASP A 102 -2.12 1.92 -3.15
C ASP A 102 -3.02 1.89 -1.92
N ALA A 103 -2.99 0.79 -1.18
CA ALA A 103 -3.71 0.71 0.08
C ALA A 103 -3.20 1.79 1.04
N ARG A 104 -4.00 2.10 2.05
CA ARG A 104 -3.63 3.11 3.03
C ARG A 104 -2.24 2.81 3.57
N ASN A 105 -1.40 3.85 3.64
CA ASN A 105 -0.03 3.76 4.14
C ASN A 105 0.91 2.90 3.31
N HIS A 106 0.53 2.59 2.06
CA HIS A 106 1.37 1.87 1.09
C HIS A 106 1.69 2.79 -0.09
N GLY A 107 2.84 2.55 -0.73
CA GLY A 107 3.25 3.29 -1.91
C GLY A 107 3.14 4.80 -1.74
N SER A 108 2.33 5.46 -2.56
CA SER A 108 2.09 6.91 -2.51
C SER A 108 0.85 7.30 -1.72
N SER A 109 0.13 6.34 -1.15
CA SER A 109 -1.01 6.62 -0.26
C SER A 109 -0.54 6.98 1.14
N SER A 110 -1.32 7.75 1.85
CA SER A 110 -0.98 8.19 3.20
C SER A 110 -1.86 7.59 4.30
#